data_0f7592081e9293e4f0e77d77380b4705
#
_entry.id   0f7592081e9293e4f0e77d77380b4705
#
_cell.length_a   1.000
_cell.length_b   1.000
_cell.length_c   1.000
_cell.angle_alpha   90.00
_cell.angle_beta   90.00
_cell.angle_gamma   90.00
#
_symmetry.space_group_name_H-M   'P 1'
#
loop_
_entity.id
_entity.type
_entity.pdbx_description
1 polymer ?
#
loop_
_entity_poly.entity_id
_entity_poly.type
_entity_poly.pdbx_seq_one_letter_code
_entity_poly.pdbx_strand_id
1 'polypeptide(L)'
;PAQVSPHADALLYLSLLSGRNPDLLIGQHVASAPQVKASGLEVVATGYILIDGGVATTVQYMSNSQPIPADKPDIALCTAWAGEMQGKHIIYLDAGSGARRPVPETMIRKVSSNTGIPLIVGGGICDAERVYTACNAGANLVVVGNAIERDPLLIRDMAQAAKAASAGRSLV
;
A
#
# COMPACT_ATOMS: atom_id res chain seq x y z
N PRO A 1 -7.73 -16.25 -3.91
CA PRO A 1 -7.23 -17.63 -4.13
C PRO A 1 -6.41 -17.74 -5.42
N ALA A 2 -6.82 -17.09 -6.53
CA ALA A 2 -6.15 -17.21 -7.83
C ALA A 2 -4.73 -16.64 -7.90
N GLN A 3 -4.31 -15.87 -6.91
CA GLN A 3 -3.00 -15.19 -6.89
C GLN A 3 -1.98 -15.84 -5.95
N VAL A 4 -2.33 -16.91 -5.27
CA VAL A 4 -1.40 -17.66 -4.43
C VAL A 4 -0.47 -18.49 -5.34
N SER A 5 0.83 -18.21 -5.29
CA SER A 5 1.84 -18.89 -6.10
C SER A 5 2.84 -19.62 -5.20
N PRO A 6 3.19 -20.88 -5.48
CA PRO A 6 4.20 -21.61 -4.72
C PRO A 6 5.63 -21.09 -4.96
N HIS A 7 5.80 -20.17 -5.91
CA HIS A 7 7.09 -19.55 -6.23
C HIS A 7 7.31 -18.22 -5.52
N ALA A 8 6.35 -17.77 -4.71
CA ALA A 8 6.50 -16.57 -3.90
C ALA A 8 7.08 -16.94 -2.53
N ASP A 9 7.78 -16.00 -1.89
CA ASP A 9 8.29 -16.17 -0.52
C ASP A 9 7.25 -15.73 0.52
N ALA A 10 6.49 -14.67 0.21
CA ALA A 10 5.51 -14.09 1.12
C ALA A 10 4.24 -13.64 0.39
N LEU A 11 3.18 -13.45 1.16
CA LEU A 11 1.88 -12.94 0.72
C LEU A 11 1.46 -11.75 1.57
N LEU A 12 1.19 -10.60 0.94
CA LEU A 12 0.50 -9.49 1.59
C LEU A 12 -0.98 -9.87 1.78
N TYR A 13 -1.37 -10.16 3.01
CA TYR A 13 -2.74 -10.59 3.37
C TYR A 13 -3.59 -9.36 3.69
N LEU A 14 -4.17 -8.77 2.63
CA LEU A 14 -4.77 -7.45 2.64
C LEU A 14 -6.15 -7.44 3.33
N SER A 15 -6.32 -6.60 4.35
CA SER A 15 -7.64 -6.20 4.88
C SER A 15 -7.94 -4.76 4.44
N LEU A 16 -9.01 -4.54 3.67
CA LEU A 16 -9.39 -3.20 3.19
C LEU A 16 -10.04 -2.39 4.32
N LEU A 17 -9.19 -1.74 5.14
CA LEU A 17 -9.63 -1.03 6.35
C LEU A 17 -10.48 0.20 6.03
N SER A 18 -10.15 0.95 4.97
CA SER A 18 -10.87 2.15 4.57
C SER A 18 -12.29 1.87 4.07
N GLY A 19 -12.54 0.67 3.53
CA GLY A 19 -13.82 0.31 2.94
C GLY A 19 -14.90 -0.04 3.95
N ARG A 20 -14.55 -0.51 5.14
CA ARG A 20 -15.46 -1.02 6.17
C ARG A 20 -16.43 -2.09 5.66
N ASN A 21 -16.08 -2.75 4.56
CA ASN A 21 -16.84 -3.84 3.98
C ASN A 21 -16.41 -5.16 4.64
N PRO A 22 -17.32 -5.89 5.34
CA PRO A 22 -16.98 -7.12 6.06
C PRO A 22 -16.34 -8.18 5.17
N ASP A 23 -16.77 -8.32 3.92
CA ASP A 23 -16.18 -9.29 2.99
C ASP A 23 -14.70 -9.02 2.71
N LEU A 24 -14.29 -7.76 2.69
CA LEU A 24 -12.91 -7.35 2.42
C LEU A 24 -12.10 -7.12 3.70
N LEU A 25 -12.76 -7.09 4.85
CA LEU A 25 -12.10 -7.04 6.16
C LEU A 25 -11.75 -8.43 6.67
N ILE A 26 -12.64 -9.43 6.44
CA ILE A 26 -12.45 -10.80 6.96
C ILE A 26 -13.06 -11.88 6.06
N GLY A 27 -14.15 -11.64 5.33
CA GLY A 27 -14.87 -12.67 4.58
C GLY A 27 -14.00 -13.40 3.58
N GLN A 28 -13.29 -12.67 2.70
CA GLN A 28 -12.36 -13.25 1.72
C GLN A 28 -11.17 -13.94 2.38
N HIS A 29 -10.77 -13.52 3.58
CA HIS A 29 -9.71 -14.17 4.34
C HIS A 29 -10.16 -15.54 4.80
N VAL A 30 -11.37 -15.68 5.34
CA VAL A 30 -11.95 -16.96 5.74
C VAL A 30 -12.02 -17.93 4.55
N ALA A 31 -12.52 -17.45 3.39
CA ALA A 31 -12.63 -18.27 2.20
C ALA A 31 -11.27 -18.74 1.63
N SER A 32 -10.22 -17.92 1.77
CA SER A 32 -8.87 -18.22 1.25
C SER A 32 -7.96 -18.92 2.27
N ALA A 33 -8.30 -18.89 3.56
CA ALA A 33 -7.43 -19.39 4.63
C ALA A 33 -6.90 -20.82 4.42
N PRO A 34 -7.70 -21.81 3.99
CA PRO A 34 -7.18 -23.16 3.78
C PRO A 34 -6.08 -23.21 2.71
N GLN A 35 -6.26 -22.50 1.59
CA GLN A 35 -5.28 -22.45 0.52
C GLN A 35 -4.01 -21.71 0.95
N VAL A 36 -4.16 -20.56 1.61
CA VAL A 36 -3.04 -19.78 2.12
C VAL A 36 -2.25 -20.59 3.15
N LYS A 37 -2.92 -21.28 4.06
CA LYS A 37 -2.27 -22.15 5.06
C LYS A 37 -1.50 -23.30 4.41
N ALA A 38 -2.06 -23.89 3.36
CA ALA A 38 -1.42 -25.00 2.63
C ALA A 38 -0.25 -24.55 1.74
N SER A 39 -0.17 -23.26 1.35
CA SER A 39 0.89 -22.75 0.47
C SER A 39 2.26 -22.71 1.14
N GLY A 40 2.33 -22.63 2.47
CA GLY A 40 3.59 -22.45 3.21
C GLY A 40 4.23 -21.07 3.10
N LEU A 41 3.57 -20.11 2.42
CA LEU A 41 4.06 -18.74 2.28
C LEU A 41 4.09 -18.02 3.63
N GLU A 42 5.05 -17.11 3.78
CA GLU A 42 4.99 -16.13 4.86
C GLU A 42 3.77 -15.22 4.67
N VAL A 43 2.94 -15.10 5.70
CA VAL A 43 1.72 -14.28 5.66
C VAL A 43 1.96 -12.96 6.37
N VAL A 44 2.02 -11.88 5.61
CA VAL A 44 2.17 -10.52 6.14
C VAL A 44 0.80 -9.87 6.28
N ALA A 45 0.28 -9.82 7.51
CA ALA A 45 -1.01 -9.19 7.80
C ALA A 45 -0.95 -7.69 7.48
N THR A 46 -1.67 -7.26 6.44
CA THR A 46 -1.55 -5.91 5.86
C THR A 46 -2.84 -5.12 6.01
N GLY A 47 -2.74 -3.93 6.61
CA GLY A 47 -3.83 -2.96 6.64
C GLY A 47 -3.85 -2.13 5.35
N TYR A 48 -4.77 -2.44 4.43
CA TYR A 48 -4.88 -1.77 3.14
C TYR A 48 -5.85 -0.59 3.25
N ILE A 49 -5.38 0.59 2.86
CA ILE A 49 -6.10 1.86 2.98
C ILE A 49 -6.12 2.53 1.60
N LEU A 50 -7.30 2.58 1.00
CA LEU A 50 -7.50 3.22 -0.29
C LEU A 50 -7.62 4.73 -0.11
N ILE A 51 -6.83 5.49 -0.88
CA ILE A 51 -6.80 6.96 -0.90
C ILE A 51 -7.32 7.46 -2.25
N ASP A 52 -8.01 8.59 -2.25
CA ASP A 52 -8.52 9.20 -3.49
C ASP A 52 -7.37 9.67 -4.41
N GLY A 53 -7.17 8.96 -5.52
CA GLY A 53 -6.21 9.26 -6.58
C GLY A 53 -6.74 10.16 -7.68
N GLY A 54 -7.93 10.76 -7.51
CA GLY A 54 -8.54 11.71 -8.46
C GLY A 54 -9.28 11.08 -9.64
N VAL A 55 -9.45 9.75 -9.65
CA VAL A 55 -10.27 8.99 -10.59
C VAL A 55 -10.81 7.74 -9.89
N ALA A 56 -11.98 7.28 -10.32
CA ALA A 56 -12.48 5.98 -9.87
C ALA A 56 -11.54 4.86 -10.36
N THR A 57 -11.12 4.01 -9.44
CA THR A 57 -10.22 2.89 -9.71
C THR A 57 -10.97 1.57 -9.70
N THR A 58 -10.37 0.53 -10.30
CA THR A 58 -10.96 -0.82 -10.30
C THR A 58 -11.21 -1.32 -8.88
N VAL A 59 -10.27 -1.11 -7.95
CA VAL A 59 -10.44 -1.53 -6.57
C VAL A 59 -11.61 -0.80 -5.89
N GLN A 60 -11.80 0.48 -6.13
CA GLN A 60 -12.94 1.25 -5.62
C GLN A 60 -14.26 0.68 -6.13
N TYR A 61 -14.35 0.43 -7.44
CA TYR A 61 -15.56 -0.10 -8.05
C TYR A 61 -15.88 -1.52 -7.54
N MET A 62 -14.90 -2.41 -7.61
CA MET A 62 -15.08 -3.83 -7.23
C MET A 62 -15.33 -4.04 -5.74
N SER A 63 -14.76 -3.19 -4.90
CA SER A 63 -14.95 -3.26 -3.45
C SER A 63 -16.21 -2.54 -2.95
N ASN A 64 -16.85 -1.76 -3.81
CA ASN A 64 -17.93 -0.84 -3.44
C ASN A 64 -17.56 0.02 -2.21
N SER A 65 -16.31 0.49 -2.19
CA SER A 65 -15.74 1.23 -1.06
C SER A 65 -15.31 2.62 -1.49
N GLN A 66 -15.64 3.60 -0.67
CA GLN A 66 -15.16 4.97 -0.88
C GLN A 66 -13.71 5.09 -0.40
N PRO A 67 -12.80 5.67 -1.21
CA PRO A 67 -11.45 5.98 -0.77
C PRO A 67 -11.47 7.11 0.28
N ILE A 68 -10.45 7.16 1.12
CA ILE A 68 -10.25 8.30 2.01
C ILE A 68 -9.86 9.51 1.16
N PRO A 69 -10.53 10.68 1.33
CA PRO A 69 -10.17 11.88 0.58
C PRO A 69 -8.70 12.28 0.80
N ALA A 70 -8.03 12.69 -0.29
CA ALA A 70 -6.61 13.03 -0.28
C ALA A 70 -6.25 14.19 0.67
N ASP A 71 -7.20 15.06 0.99
CA ASP A 71 -7.06 16.18 1.92
C ASP A 71 -7.40 15.84 3.39
N LYS A 72 -7.59 14.55 3.71
CA LYS A 72 -7.96 14.08 5.06
C LYS A 72 -6.91 13.14 5.66
N PRO A 73 -5.66 13.61 5.89
CA PRO A 73 -4.59 12.77 6.44
C PRO A 73 -4.90 12.25 7.86
N ASP A 74 -5.75 12.96 8.64
CA ASP A 74 -6.15 12.50 9.97
C ASP A 74 -7.01 11.24 9.90
N ILE A 75 -7.90 11.12 8.91
CA ILE A 75 -8.72 9.92 8.73
C ILE A 75 -7.82 8.73 8.35
N ALA A 76 -6.83 8.97 7.48
CA ALA A 76 -5.86 7.93 7.09
C ALA A 76 -5.04 7.48 8.32
N LEU A 77 -4.57 8.42 9.15
CA LEU A 77 -3.82 8.09 10.37
C LEU A 77 -4.67 7.29 11.36
N CYS A 78 -5.88 7.73 11.67
CA CYS A 78 -6.76 6.99 12.58
C CYS A 78 -7.07 5.58 12.05
N THR A 79 -7.22 5.43 10.73
CA THR A 79 -7.42 4.11 10.10
C THR A 79 -6.17 3.24 10.20
N ALA A 80 -4.98 3.82 10.02
CA ALA A 80 -3.71 3.13 10.19
C ALA A 80 -3.50 2.65 11.64
N TRP A 81 -3.75 3.52 12.63
CA TRP A 81 -3.71 3.15 14.06
C TRP A 81 -4.67 2.00 14.38
N ALA A 82 -5.90 2.06 13.86
CA ALA A 82 -6.84 0.96 14.06
C ALA A 82 -6.31 -0.37 13.48
N GLY A 83 -5.65 -0.32 12.32
CA GLY A 83 -4.97 -1.48 11.75
C GLY A 83 -3.81 -1.99 12.63
N GLU A 84 -2.95 -1.10 13.08
CA GLU A 84 -1.81 -1.41 13.96
C GLU A 84 -2.29 -2.05 15.28
N MET A 85 -3.28 -1.45 15.94
CA MET A 85 -3.87 -1.98 17.17
C MET A 85 -4.57 -3.34 16.98
N GLN A 86 -5.01 -3.65 15.76
CA GLN A 86 -5.56 -4.97 15.40
C GLN A 86 -4.48 -5.97 15.00
N GLY A 87 -3.20 -5.65 15.16
CA GLY A 87 -2.09 -6.56 14.88
C GLY A 87 -1.71 -6.66 13.40
N LYS A 88 -1.97 -5.64 12.59
CA LYS A 88 -1.39 -5.57 11.24
C LYS A 88 0.12 -5.35 11.36
N HIS A 89 0.88 -6.03 10.50
CA HIS A 89 2.34 -5.94 10.49
C HIS A 89 2.85 -4.83 9.58
N ILE A 90 2.01 -4.34 8.67
CA ILE A 90 2.34 -3.30 7.71
C ILE A 90 1.07 -2.55 7.30
N ILE A 91 1.20 -1.24 7.05
CA ILE A 91 0.13 -0.42 6.45
C ILE A 91 0.45 -0.20 4.98
N TYR A 92 -0.57 -0.26 4.13
CA TYR A 92 -0.46 0.05 2.72
C TYR A 92 -1.42 1.18 2.34
N LEU A 93 -0.89 2.37 2.06
CA LEU A 93 -1.64 3.49 1.46
C LEU A 93 -1.59 3.35 -0.06
N ASP A 94 -2.72 3.20 -0.71
CA ASP A 94 -2.80 3.02 -2.16
C ASP A 94 -3.77 4.00 -2.80
N ALA A 95 -3.29 4.79 -3.76
CA ALA A 95 -4.15 5.64 -4.57
C ALA A 95 -4.90 4.85 -5.67
N GLY A 96 -4.59 3.55 -5.82
CA GLY A 96 -5.18 2.64 -6.80
C GLY A 96 -4.47 2.64 -8.15
N SER A 97 -4.63 1.52 -8.87
CA SER A 97 -4.06 1.36 -10.21
C SER A 97 -4.67 2.37 -11.17
N GLY A 98 -3.83 3.07 -11.93
CA GLY A 98 -4.23 4.11 -12.87
C GLY A 98 -4.59 5.47 -12.23
N ALA A 99 -4.34 5.67 -10.95
CA ALA A 99 -4.55 6.94 -10.27
C ALA A 99 -3.82 8.10 -11.00
N ARG A 100 -4.48 9.24 -11.09
CA ARG A 100 -3.88 10.47 -11.65
C ARG A 100 -2.90 11.12 -10.69
N ARG A 101 -3.16 11.01 -9.40
CA ARG A 101 -2.36 11.58 -8.32
C ARG A 101 -1.91 10.48 -7.38
N PRO A 102 -0.64 10.47 -6.98
CA PRO A 102 -0.19 9.56 -5.93
C PRO A 102 -0.78 9.96 -4.57
N VAL A 103 -0.56 9.11 -3.57
CA VAL A 103 -0.86 9.46 -2.17
C VAL A 103 -0.11 10.75 -1.80
N PRO A 104 -0.77 11.76 -1.20
CA PRO A 104 -0.13 13.02 -0.86
C PRO A 104 1.04 12.86 0.12
N GLU A 105 2.13 13.58 -0.13
CA GLU A 105 3.32 13.56 0.73
C GLU A 105 3.00 13.86 2.19
N THR A 106 2.13 14.85 2.43
CA THR A 106 1.68 15.23 3.78
C THR A 106 0.98 14.08 4.51
N MET A 107 0.20 13.27 3.78
CA MET A 107 -0.46 12.09 4.33
C MET A 107 0.54 10.98 4.64
N ILE A 108 1.48 10.70 3.71
CA ILE A 108 2.54 9.72 3.91
C ILE A 108 3.35 10.08 5.17
N ARG A 109 3.81 11.32 5.25
CA ARG A 109 4.59 11.82 6.38
C ARG A 109 3.83 11.71 7.70
N LYS A 110 2.54 12.08 7.70
CA LYS A 110 1.71 12.01 8.89
C LYS A 110 1.52 10.57 9.39
N VAL A 111 1.25 9.63 8.49
CA VAL A 111 1.08 8.22 8.86
C VAL A 111 2.41 7.63 9.30
N SER A 112 3.48 7.77 8.51
CA SER A 112 4.79 7.16 8.81
C SER A 112 5.42 7.65 10.11
N SER A 113 5.21 8.92 10.47
CA SER A 113 5.77 9.50 11.71
C SER A 113 4.98 9.13 12.97
N ASN A 114 3.80 8.52 12.83
CA ASN A 114 2.90 8.24 13.94
C ASN A 114 2.46 6.77 14.04
N THR A 115 3.00 5.88 13.22
CA THR A 115 2.80 4.43 13.32
C THR A 115 4.13 3.73 13.60
N GLY A 116 4.10 2.66 14.39
CA GLY A 116 5.29 1.87 14.74
C GLY A 116 5.58 0.73 13.77
N ILE A 117 4.78 0.56 12.72
CA ILE A 117 4.91 -0.51 11.73
C ILE A 117 5.25 0.05 10.34
N PRO A 118 5.90 -0.74 9.46
CA PRO A 118 6.28 -0.29 8.13
C PRO A 118 5.11 0.21 7.28
N LEU A 119 5.41 1.16 6.38
CA LEU A 119 4.45 1.77 5.46
C LEU A 119 4.80 1.45 4.01
N ILE A 120 3.84 0.85 3.30
CA ILE A 120 3.86 0.72 1.84
C ILE A 120 3.07 1.90 1.24
N VAL A 121 3.55 2.42 0.12
CA VAL A 121 2.84 3.43 -0.67
C VAL A 121 2.78 3.00 -2.12
N GLY A 122 1.58 3.07 -2.73
CA GLY A 122 1.37 2.73 -4.13
C GLY A 122 0.28 3.57 -4.80
N GLY A 123 0.11 3.32 -6.09
CA GLY A 123 -0.86 4.04 -6.93
C GLY A 123 -0.36 5.40 -7.42
N GLY A 124 -0.50 5.65 -8.73
CA GLY A 124 -0.13 6.90 -9.36
C GLY A 124 1.36 7.24 -9.40
N ILE A 125 2.24 6.31 -9.05
CA ILE A 125 3.70 6.47 -9.10
C ILE A 125 4.18 6.03 -10.48
N CYS A 126 4.71 6.97 -11.27
CA CYS A 126 5.05 6.73 -12.67
C CYS A 126 6.48 7.14 -13.06
N ASP A 127 7.25 7.73 -12.14
CA ASP A 127 8.60 8.21 -12.38
C ASP A 127 9.46 8.16 -11.10
N ALA A 128 10.77 8.38 -11.25
CA ALA A 128 11.75 8.35 -10.19
C ALA A 128 11.54 9.47 -9.15
N GLU A 129 11.05 10.64 -9.57
CA GLU A 129 10.79 11.77 -8.67
C GLU A 129 9.69 11.42 -7.66
N ARG A 130 8.60 10.80 -8.13
CA ARG A 130 7.51 10.35 -7.24
C ARG A 130 7.94 9.24 -6.29
N VAL A 131 8.81 8.34 -6.74
CA VAL A 131 9.43 7.33 -5.86
C VAL A 131 10.26 8.02 -4.77
N TYR A 132 11.14 8.96 -5.16
CA TYR A 132 11.95 9.72 -4.22
C TYR A 132 11.08 10.44 -3.19
N THR A 133 10.05 11.15 -3.66
CA THR A 133 9.11 11.90 -2.80
C THR A 133 8.40 10.99 -1.81
N ALA A 134 7.87 9.85 -2.25
CA ALA A 134 7.20 8.89 -1.37
C ALA A 134 8.15 8.31 -0.30
N CYS A 135 9.34 7.89 -0.72
CA CYS A 135 10.37 7.41 0.20
C CYS A 135 10.80 8.51 1.17
N ASN A 136 11.10 9.71 0.71
CA ASN A 136 11.52 10.86 1.56
C ASN A 136 10.42 11.28 2.55
N ALA A 137 9.15 11.10 2.19
CA ALA A 137 8.00 11.35 3.06
C ALA A 137 7.79 10.29 4.15
N GLY A 138 8.42 9.10 4.05
CA GLY A 138 8.33 8.09 5.07
C GLY A 138 7.93 6.69 4.61
N ALA A 139 7.64 6.47 3.32
CA ALA A 139 7.40 5.12 2.82
C ALA A 139 8.64 4.23 3.01
N ASN A 140 8.43 3.03 3.55
CA ASN A 140 9.46 2.00 3.65
C ASN A 140 9.55 1.18 2.37
N LEU A 141 8.40 1.00 1.69
CA LEU A 141 8.27 0.30 0.43
C LEU A 141 7.41 1.13 -0.54
N VAL A 142 7.78 1.11 -1.82
CA VAL A 142 7.01 1.77 -2.88
C VAL A 142 6.60 0.73 -3.92
N VAL A 143 5.31 0.72 -4.27
CA VAL A 143 4.75 -0.17 -5.29
C VAL A 143 4.53 0.61 -6.58
N VAL A 144 5.15 0.14 -7.65
CA VAL A 144 4.99 0.68 -9.01
C VAL A 144 4.53 -0.44 -9.94
N GLY A 145 3.38 -0.25 -10.58
CA GLY A 145 2.82 -1.21 -11.54
C GLY A 145 2.92 -0.69 -12.97
N ASN A 146 1.87 -0.04 -13.44
CA ASN A 146 1.62 0.35 -14.84
C ASN A 146 2.80 1.06 -15.54
N ALA A 147 3.63 1.80 -14.82
CA ALA A 147 4.77 2.48 -15.44
C ALA A 147 5.85 1.48 -15.86
N ILE A 148 6.20 0.54 -14.97
CA ILE A 148 7.21 -0.51 -15.23
C ILE A 148 6.68 -1.54 -16.23
N GLU A 149 5.39 -1.85 -16.21
CA GLU A 149 4.77 -2.74 -17.21
C GLU A 149 4.87 -2.17 -18.64
N ARG A 150 4.78 -0.84 -18.79
CA ARG A 150 4.93 -0.15 -20.09
C ARG A 150 6.38 0.06 -20.49
N ASP A 151 7.24 0.38 -19.53
CA ASP A 151 8.67 0.58 -19.73
C ASP A 151 9.48 -0.02 -18.58
N PRO A 152 9.95 -1.27 -18.73
CA PRO A 152 10.74 -1.96 -17.72
C PRO A 152 12.08 -1.28 -17.39
N LEU A 153 12.61 -0.41 -18.27
CA LEU A 153 13.89 0.27 -18.04
C LEU A 153 13.79 1.30 -16.90
N LEU A 154 12.60 1.80 -16.62
CA LEU A 154 12.35 2.73 -15.50
C LEU A 154 12.71 2.14 -14.13
N ILE A 155 12.74 0.82 -13.97
CA ILE A 155 13.02 0.16 -12.70
C ILE A 155 14.38 0.57 -12.12
N ARG A 156 15.39 0.81 -12.98
CA ARG A 156 16.73 1.22 -12.56
C ARG A 156 16.70 2.60 -11.92
N ASP A 157 16.09 3.57 -12.58
CA ASP A 157 16.04 4.95 -12.11
C ASP A 157 15.18 5.08 -10.85
N MET A 158 14.08 4.34 -10.79
CA MET A 158 13.21 4.27 -9.62
C MET A 158 13.92 3.64 -8.42
N ALA A 159 14.70 2.56 -8.64
CA ALA A 159 15.48 1.92 -7.58
C ALA A 159 16.61 2.85 -7.06
N GLN A 160 17.24 3.63 -7.94
CA GLN A 160 18.23 4.62 -7.54
C GLN A 160 17.59 5.75 -6.71
N ALA A 161 16.42 6.23 -7.12
CA ALA A 161 15.67 7.25 -6.38
C ALA A 161 15.28 6.78 -4.97
N ALA A 162 14.82 5.54 -4.83
CA ALA A 162 14.50 4.95 -3.53
C ALA A 162 15.75 4.85 -2.63
N LYS A 163 16.89 4.41 -3.16
CA LYS A 163 18.17 4.36 -2.44
C LYS A 163 18.65 5.74 -2.01
N ALA A 164 18.56 6.75 -2.90
CA ALA A 164 18.96 8.11 -2.60
C ALA A 164 18.13 8.72 -1.46
N ALA A 165 16.81 8.49 -1.45
CA ALA A 165 15.94 8.94 -0.37
C ALA A 165 16.25 8.24 0.97
N SER A 166 16.62 6.95 0.94
CA SER A 166 16.98 6.20 2.14
C SER A 166 18.32 6.62 2.75
N ALA A 167 19.29 7.02 1.92
CA ALA A 167 20.62 7.47 2.39
C ALA A 167 20.56 8.77 3.20
N GLY A 168 19.53 9.61 2.97
CA GLY A 168 19.29 10.83 3.74
C GLY A 168 18.59 10.63 5.09
N ARG A 169 18.11 9.40 5.37
CA ARG A 169 17.48 9.06 6.64
C ARG A 169 18.49 8.40 7.56
N SER A 170 18.88 9.09 8.63
CA SER A 170 19.48 8.40 9.77
C SER A 170 18.48 7.36 10.28
N LEU A 171 18.88 6.09 10.33
CA LEU A 171 18.16 5.07 11.08
C LEU A 171 18.18 5.51 12.55
N VAL A 172 17.06 6.05 13.03
CA VAL A 172 16.82 6.31 14.44
C VAL A 172 16.22 5.06 15.05
#